data_a5b05e0313fbc683cbfb83e91dcda251
#
_entry.id   a5b05e0313fbc683cbfb83e91dcda251
#
_cell.length_a   1.000
_cell.length_b   1.000
_cell.length_c   1.000
_cell.angle_alpha   90.00
_cell.angle_beta   90.00
_cell.angle_gamma   90.00
#
_symmetry.space_group_name_H-M   'P 1'
#
loop_
_entity.id
_entity.type
_entity.pdbx_description
1 polymer ?
#
loop_
_entity_poly.entity_id
_entity_poly.type
_entity_poly.pdbx_seq_one_letter_code
_entity_poly.pdbx_strand_id
1 'polypeptide(L)'
;MINENLKLKGDVSLVVKDAAGNVKDSREIHNLVVDAGLAYIISRMVGTAKGVMTHMGLGSSTATQAAGDTDLGALLGAREAIDTTTITGTVNEKVEYVCTFEAGDATGAVTEAGIFNDALAGDMLCRTTFPVVNKAADDIMTVTWTITLSAA
;
A
#
# COMPACT_ATOMS: atom_id res chain seq x y z
N MET A 1 8.58 32.18 -15.82
CA MET A 1 8.66 30.75 -15.40
C MET A 1 7.25 30.21 -15.31
N ILE A 2 6.99 29.13 -15.99
CA ILE A 2 5.71 28.42 -15.87
C ILE A 2 5.86 27.44 -14.70
N ASN A 3 5.02 27.56 -13.68
CA ASN A 3 4.96 26.63 -12.58
C ASN A 3 3.88 25.58 -12.87
N GLU A 4 4.32 24.38 -13.20
CA GLU A 4 3.43 23.23 -13.29
C GLU A 4 3.55 22.44 -11.99
N ASN A 5 2.43 22.14 -11.38
CA ASN A 5 2.37 21.32 -10.18
C ASN A 5 1.78 19.95 -10.52
N LEU A 6 2.50 18.90 -10.16
CA LEU A 6 2.01 17.54 -10.20
C LEU A 6 1.59 17.14 -8.78
N LYS A 7 0.38 16.62 -8.64
CA LYS A 7 -0.11 16.07 -7.37
C LYS A 7 -0.07 14.57 -7.40
N LEU A 8 0.43 14.00 -6.33
CA LEU A 8 0.44 12.56 -6.09
C LEU A 8 -0.42 12.26 -4.87
N LYS A 9 -1.40 11.39 -5.04
CA LYS A 9 -2.35 11.00 -4.00
C LYS A 9 -2.41 9.49 -3.90
N GLY A 10 -2.50 8.97 -2.69
CA GLY A 10 -2.77 7.56 -2.44
C GLY A 10 -3.99 7.40 -1.55
N ASP A 11 -4.87 6.51 -1.96
CA ASP A 11 -6.07 6.13 -1.22
C ASP A 11 -6.04 4.62 -0.97
N VAL A 12 -6.34 4.22 0.26
CA VAL A 12 -6.35 2.82 0.69
C VAL A 12 -7.71 2.43 1.19
N SER A 13 -8.26 1.36 0.66
CA SER A 13 -9.45 0.69 1.18
C SER A 13 -9.04 -0.63 1.83
N LEU A 14 -9.43 -0.83 3.09
CA LEU A 14 -9.24 -2.07 3.83
C LEU A 14 -10.60 -2.69 4.12
N VAL A 15 -10.76 -3.97 3.82
CA VAL A 15 -11.96 -4.72 4.16
C VAL A 15 -11.54 -6.03 4.82
N VAL A 16 -12.02 -6.26 6.05
CA VAL A 16 -11.81 -7.51 6.79
C VAL A 16 -13.10 -8.29 6.82
N LYS A 17 -13.04 -9.55 6.41
CA LYS A 17 -14.16 -10.51 6.47
C LYS A 17 -13.82 -11.66 7.41
N ASP A 18 -14.81 -12.15 8.13
CA ASP A 18 -14.71 -13.38 8.93
C ASP A 18 -14.74 -14.64 8.05
N ALA A 19 -14.58 -15.81 8.67
CA ALA A 19 -14.60 -17.10 7.99
C ALA A 19 -15.94 -17.39 7.27
N ALA A 20 -17.04 -16.77 7.70
CA ALA A 20 -18.36 -16.89 7.07
C ALA A 20 -18.56 -15.89 5.91
N GLY A 21 -17.60 -15.01 5.65
CA GLY A 21 -17.66 -14.00 4.60
C GLY A 21 -18.34 -12.70 5.02
N ASN A 22 -18.65 -12.51 6.31
CA ASN A 22 -19.25 -11.27 6.82
C ASN A 22 -18.18 -10.20 7.01
N VAL A 23 -18.46 -8.96 6.62
CA VAL A 23 -17.57 -7.82 6.83
C VAL A 23 -17.52 -7.49 8.32
N LYS A 24 -16.32 -7.57 8.91
CA LYS A 24 -16.05 -7.21 10.31
C LYS A 24 -15.60 -5.77 10.47
N ASP A 25 -14.83 -5.26 9.51
CA ASP A 25 -14.28 -3.90 9.52
C ASP A 25 -14.06 -3.42 8.09
N SER A 26 -14.21 -2.12 7.87
CA SER A 26 -13.97 -1.48 6.58
C SER A 26 -13.44 -0.07 6.83
N ARG A 27 -12.31 0.28 6.20
CA ARG A 27 -11.64 1.57 6.38
C ARG A 27 -11.27 2.17 5.03
N GLU A 28 -11.44 3.49 4.95
CA GLU A 28 -10.90 4.32 3.87
C GLU A 28 -9.83 5.24 4.47
N ILE A 29 -8.60 5.19 3.93
CA ILE A 29 -7.43 5.83 4.51
C ILE A 29 -6.67 6.57 3.42
N HIS A 30 -6.08 7.73 3.74
CA HIS A 30 -5.12 8.42 2.89
C HIS A 30 -3.71 8.04 3.31
N ASN A 31 -2.84 7.73 2.33
CA ASN A 31 -1.47 7.35 2.60
C ASN A 31 -0.47 8.46 2.31
N LEU A 32 0.76 8.25 2.76
CA LEU A 32 1.93 9.02 2.39
C LEU A 32 2.76 8.25 1.36
N VAL A 33 3.04 8.88 0.21
CA VAL A 33 4.08 8.42 -0.71
C VAL A 33 5.42 8.86 -0.12
N VAL A 34 6.29 7.90 0.19
CA VAL A 34 7.58 8.17 0.83
C VAL A 34 8.63 8.61 -0.19
N ASP A 35 9.76 9.16 0.28
CA ASP A 35 10.84 9.64 -0.60
C ASP A 35 11.38 8.54 -1.51
N ALA A 36 11.53 7.31 -1.00
CA ALA A 36 11.90 6.14 -1.81
C ALA A 36 10.88 5.86 -2.92
N GLY A 37 9.59 6.11 -2.65
CA GLY A 37 8.52 6.00 -3.64
C GLY A 37 8.59 7.06 -4.73
N LEU A 38 8.92 8.29 -4.38
CA LEU A 38 9.17 9.35 -5.36
C LEU A 38 10.35 9.00 -6.27
N ALA A 39 11.45 8.53 -5.69
CA ALA A 39 12.61 8.07 -6.44
C ALA A 39 12.27 6.86 -7.34
N TYR A 40 11.41 5.95 -6.88
CA TYR A 40 10.90 4.85 -7.70
C TYR A 40 10.14 5.37 -8.93
N ILE A 41 9.19 6.29 -8.73
CA ILE A 41 8.40 6.87 -9.84
C ILE A 41 9.33 7.53 -10.87
N ILE A 42 10.28 8.34 -10.43
CA ILE A 42 11.25 8.99 -11.31
C ILE A 42 12.10 7.96 -12.06
N SER A 43 12.50 6.85 -11.42
CA SER A 43 13.28 5.80 -12.07
C SER A 43 12.56 5.17 -13.26
N ARG A 44 11.22 5.16 -13.27
CA ARG A 44 10.41 4.64 -14.37
C ARG A 44 10.47 5.50 -15.63
N MET A 45 10.93 6.74 -15.52
CA MET A 45 11.06 7.68 -16.64
C MET A 45 12.42 7.57 -17.34
N VAL A 46 13.35 6.75 -16.84
CA VAL A 46 14.69 6.56 -17.37
C VAL A 46 14.99 5.08 -17.65
N GLY A 47 16.07 4.80 -18.39
CA GLY A 47 16.39 3.44 -18.84
C GLY A 47 16.85 2.47 -17.74
N THR A 48 17.13 2.97 -16.52
CA THR A 48 17.52 2.15 -15.35
C THR A 48 16.39 2.02 -14.35
N ALA A 49 15.17 1.82 -14.84
CA ALA A 49 13.99 1.70 -14.00
C ALA A 49 14.11 0.56 -12.98
N LYS A 50 13.70 0.83 -11.75
CA LYS A 50 13.55 -0.18 -10.70
C LYS A 50 12.40 -1.14 -11.02
N GLY A 51 12.41 -2.35 -10.47
CA GLY A 51 11.33 -3.33 -10.65
C GLY A 51 9.96 -2.79 -10.24
N VAL A 52 8.90 -3.30 -10.85
CA VAL A 52 7.52 -2.90 -10.52
C VAL A 52 7.14 -3.28 -9.10
N MET A 53 6.11 -2.64 -8.54
CA MET A 53 5.55 -3.01 -7.25
C MET A 53 4.92 -4.40 -7.33
N THR A 54 5.27 -5.27 -6.38
CA THR A 54 4.91 -6.69 -6.40
C THR A 54 4.32 -7.20 -5.11
N HIS A 55 4.50 -6.50 -3.99
CA HIS A 55 4.11 -6.97 -2.66
C HIS A 55 3.48 -5.87 -1.82
N MET A 56 2.60 -6.27 -0.92
CA MET A 56 2.13 -5.44 0.19
C MET A 56 2.50 -6.09 1.52
N GLY A 57 2.71 -5.27 2.54
CA GLY A 57 2.90 -5.71 3.92
C GLY A 57 1.90 -5.06 4.85
N LEU A 58 1.51 -5.78 5.89
CA LEU A 58 0.76 -5.27 7.04
C LEU A 58 1.65 -5.31 8.27
N GLY A 59 1.45 -4.39 9.18
CA GLY A 59 2.27 -4.31 10.38
C GLY A 59 1.50 -3.79 11.59
N SER A 60 2.16 -3.81 12.74
CA SER A 60 1.61 -3.43 14.03
C SER A 60 2.28 -2.21 14.67
N SER A 61 3.12 -1.47 13.93
CA SER A 61 3.68 -0.22 14.45
C SER A 61 2.64 0.89 14.47
N THR A 62 2.65 1.67 15.55
CA THR A 62 1.81 2.86 15.72
C THR A 62 2.56 4.16 15.42
N ALA A 63 3.84 4.07 15.03
CA ALA A 63 4.63 5.23 14.66
C ALA A 63 4.06 5.89 13.40
N THR A 64 3.74 7.18 13.48
CA THR A 64 3.21 7.95 12.35
C THR A 64 4.12 7.84 11.13
N GLN A 65 3.52 7.68 9.96
CA GLN A 65 4.27 7.63 8.70
C GLN A 65 5.05 8.93 8.47
N ALA A 66 6.27 8.78 7.95
CA ALA A 66 7.16 9.89 7.62
C ALA A 66 7.71 9.74 6.20
N ALA A 67 8.06 10.87 5.57
CA ALA A 67 8.59 10.87 4.20
C ALA A 67 9.86 10.00 4.04
N GLY A 68 10.69 9.95 5.07
CA GLY A 68 11.93 9.15 5.08
C GLY A 68 11.74 7.65 5.37
N ASP A 69 10.52 7.16 5.53
CA ASP A 69 10.28 5.75 5.78
C ASP A 69 10.71 4.88 4.59
N THR A 70 11.37 3.78 4.89
CA THR A 70 11.85 2.82 3.88
C THR A 70 11.29 1.41 4.08
N ASP A 71 10.60 1.17 5.21
CA ASP A 71 9.98 -0.10 5.57
C ASP A 71 8.86 0.11 6.58
N LEU A 72 8.09 -0.93 6.86
CA LEU A 72 7.14 -0.97 7.97
C LEU A 72 7.91 -0.97 9.30
N GLY A 73 7.30 -0.38 10.31
CA GLY A 73 7.90 -0.37 11.65
C GLY A 73 7.89 -1.73 12.34
N ALA A 74 6.87 -2.55 12.10
CA ALA A 74 6.72 -3.87 12.69
C ALA A 74 5.88 -4.79 11.79
N LEU A 75 6.51 -5.44 10.81
CA LEU A 75 5.83 -6.36 9.88
C LEU A 75 5.15 -7.51 10.63
N LEU A 76 3.90 -7.80 10.30
CA LEU A 76 3.15 -8.95 10.75
C LEU A 76 3.23 -10.07 9.68
N GLY A 77 3.82 -11.20 10.05
CA GLY A 77 4.02 -12.31 9.12
C GLY A 77 4.99 -11.98 8.00
N ALA A 78 4.54 -12.14 6.77
CA ALA A 78 5.30 -11.85 5.56
C ALA A 78 4.61 -10.76 4.71
N ARG A 79 5.31 -10.21 3.75
CA ARG A 79 4.70 -9.44 2.66
C ARG A 79 4.01 -10.41 1.71
N GLU A 80 2.80 -10.09 1.29
CA GLU A 80 2.03 -10.89 0.35
C GLU A 80 2.14 -10.33 -1.07
N ALA A 81 2.12 -11.23 -2.05
CA ALA A 81 2.14 -10.84 -3.45
C ALA A 81 0.85 -10.08 -3.81
N ILE A 82 1.00 -9.01 -4.58
CA ILE A 82 -0.14 -8.25 -5.12
C ILE A 82 -0.92 -9.15 -6.09
N ASP A 83 -2.23 -9.27 -5.88
CA ASP A 83 -3.11 -10.11 -6.70
C ASP A 83 -3.32 -9.51 -8.09
N THR A 84 -3.60 -8.21 -8.14
CA THR A 84 -3.87 -7.49 -9.39
C THR A 84 -3.26 -6.09 -9.37
N THR A 85 -2.80 -5.66 -10.56
CA THR A 85 -2.34 -4.30 -10.81
C THR A 85 -3.06 -3.79 -12.06
N THR A 86 -3.85 -2.73 -11.93
CA THR A 86 -4.70 -2.23 -13.01
C THR A 86 -4.51 -0.73 -13.20
N ILE A 87 -4.30 -0.30 -14.44
CA ILE A 87 -4.32 1.11 -14.81
C ILE A 87 -5.77 1.53 -14.99
N THR A 88 -6.18 2.63 -14.36
CA THR A 88 -7.54 3.16 -14.36
C THR A 88 -7.56 4.68 -14.53
N GLY A 89 -8.75 5.26 -14.48
CA GLY A 89 -8.95 6.69 -14.68
C GLY A 89 -9.30 7.04 -16.13
N THR A 90 -9.74 8.25 -16.36
CA THR A 90 -10.19 8.71 -17.69
C THR A 90 -9.04 8.91 -18.67
N VAL A 91 -7.84 9.19 -18.17
CA VAL A 91 -6.61 9.40 -18.95
C VAL A 91 -5.46 8.49 -18.49
N ASN A 92 -5.80 7.36 -17.83
CA ASN A 92 -4.84 6.40 -17.28
C ASN A 92 -3.91 6.99 -16.22
N GLU A 93 -4.43 7.90 -15.43
CA GLU A 93 -3.69 8.63 -14.39
C GLU A 93 -3.64 7.90 -13.05
N LYS A 94 -4.27 6.73 -12.96
CA LYS A 94 -4.34 5.93 -11.71
C LYS A 94 -3.75 4.54 -11.91
N VAL A 95 -3.15 4.02 -10.86
CA VAL A 95 -2.87 2.60 -10.72
C VAL A 95 -3.56 2.06 -9.49
N GLU A 96 -4.24 0.95 -9.62
CA GLU A 96 -4.89 0.23 -8.52
C GLU A 96 -4.17 -1.09 -8.27
N TYR A 97 -3.74 -1.30 -7.03
CA TYR A 97 -3.17 -2.55 -6.55
C TYR A 97 -4.14 -3.21 -5.59
N VAL A 98 -4.42 -4.48 -5.77
CA VAL A 98 -5.23 -5.29 -4.86
C VAL A 98 -4.39 -6.42 -4.29
N CYS A 99 -4.42 -6.59 -2.98
CA CYS A 99 -3.72 -7.66 -2.28
C CYS A 99 -4.63 -8.27 -1.22
N THR A 100 -4.70 -9.59 -1.20
CA THR A 100 -5.46 -10.36 -0.22
C THR A 100 -4.52 -11.03 0.76
N PHE A 101 -4.75 -10.77 2.04
CA PHE A 101 -4.12 -11.45 3.16
C PHE A 101 -5.10 -12.52 3.65
N GLU A 102 -4.81 -13.75 3.31
CA GLU A 102 -5.67 -14.89 3.59
C GLU A 102 -5.71 -15.24 5.08
N ALA A 103 -6.50 -16.25 5.45
CA ALA A 103 -6.50 -16.80 6.80
C ALA A 103 -5.09 -17.25 7.20
N GLY A 104 -4.63 -16.79 8.35
CA GLY A 104 -3.27 -17.04 8.84
C GLY A 104 -2.24 -15.98 8.46
N ASP A 105 -2.46 -15.20 7.39
CA ASP A 105 -1.53 -14.16 6.97
C ASP A 105 -1.73 -12.88 7.78
N ALA A 106 -0.64 -12.26 8.21
CA ALA A 106 -0.63 -10.98 8.94
C ALA A 106 -1.64 -10.93 10.09
N THR A 107 -1.81 -12.04 10.81
CA THR A 107 -2.71 -12.13 11.96
C THR A 107 -2.26 -11.23 13.09
N GLY A 108 -3.16 -10.42 13.65
CA GLY A 108 -2.86 -9.56 14.78
C GLY A 108 -3.58 -8.21 14.75
N ALA A 109 -3.04 -7.27 15.52
CA ALA A 109 -3.51 -5.89 15.61
C ALA A 109 -2.83 -5.07 14.50
N VAL A 110 -3.48 -4.92 13.37
CA VAL A 110 -2.94 -4.23 12.19
C VAL A 110 -3.12 -2.73 12.37
N THR A 111 -2.03 -1.98 12.26
CA THR A 111 -2.00 -0.51 12.40
C THR A 111 -1.24 0.19 11.30
N GLU A 112 -0.57 -0.56 10.41
CA GLU A 112 0.18 0.00 9.29
C GLU A 112 0.11 -0.91 8.07
N ALA A 113 0.33 -0.32 6.90
CA ALA A 113 0.43 -1.01 5.63
C ALA A 113 1.47 -0.33 4.73
N GLY A 114 2.05 -1.08 3.79
CA GLY A 114 2.99 -0.56 2.80
C GLY A 114 2.99 -1.35 1.50
N ILE A 115 3.46 -0.71 0.43
CA ILE A 115 3.65 -1.32 -0.90
C ILE A 115 5.15 -1.36 -1.22
N PHE A 116 5.60 -2.48 -1.76
CA PHE A 116 7.00 -2.77 -2.06
C PHE A 116 7.19 -3.41 -3.43
N ASN A 117 8.38 -3.25 -4.00
CA ASN A 117 8.76 -3.94 -5.24
C ASN A 117 9.54 -5.23 -5.03
N ASP A 118 9.55 -5.76 -3.82
CA ASP A 118 10.25 -7.00 -3.45
C ASP A 118 9.61 -7.64 -2.22
N ALA A 119 9.72 -8.97 -2.10
CA ALA A 119 9.15 -9.73 -1.00
C ALA A 119 9.85 -9.49 0.34
N LEU A 120 11.15 -9.22 0.34
CA LEU A 120 11.99 -9.12 1.54
C LEU A 120 12.74 -7.81 1.67
N ALA A 121 13.14 -7.21 0.54
CA ALA A 121 13.97 -6.01 0.46
C ALA A 121 13.29 -4.98 -0.46
N GLY A 122 14.06 -4.33 -1.33
CA GLY A 122 13.56 -3.41 -2.36
C GLY A 122 13.13 -2.06 -1.83
N ASP A 123 12.33 -1.37 -2.64
CA ASP A 123 11.87 -0.02 -2.37
C ASP A 123 10.41 -0.01 -1.92
N MET A 124 10.12 0.82 -0.91
CA MET A 124 8.76 1.13 -0.47
C MET A 124 8.21 2.28 -1.33
N LEU A 125 7.01 2.10 -1.89
CA LEU A 125 6.29 3.18 -2.60
C LEU A 125 5.53 4.07 -1.63
N CYS A 126 4.76 3.46 -0.76
CA CYS A 126 3.85 4.13 0.16
C CYS A 126 3.82 3.45 1.51
N ARG A 127 3.56 4.24 2.55
CA ARG A 127 3.24 3.75 3.90
C ARG A 127 2.03 4.51 4.44
N THR A 128 1.18 3.82 5.16
CA THR A 128 0.08 4.45 5.91
C THR A 128 -0.02 3.84 7.30
N THR A 129 -0.48 4.64 8.24
CA THR A 129 -0.84 4.20 9.58
C THR A 129 -2.31 4.54 9.85
N PHE A 130 -2.97 3.72 10.64
CA PHE A 130 -4.40 3.86 10.93
C PHE A 130 -4.73 3.28 12.31
N PRO A 131 -5.88 3.65 12.90
CA PRO A 131 -6.36 3.02 14.14
C PRO A 131 -6.47 1.51 13.96
N VAL A 132 -6.19 0.75 15.02
CA VAL A 132 -6.08 -0.70 14.99
C VAL A 132 -7.27 -1.37 14.29
N VAL A 133 -6.94 -2.30 13.41
CA VAL A 133 -7.85 -3.25 12.79
C VAL A 133 -7.43 -4.64 13.20
N ASN A 134 -8.29 -5.36 13.94
CA ASN A 134 -7.96 -6.69 14.41
C ASN A 134 -8.26 -7.72 13.31
N LYS A 135 -7.22 -8.42 12.88
CA LYS A 135 -7.32 -9.55 11.95
C LYS A 135 -7.06 -10.84 12.73
N ALA A 136 -8.12 -11.59 13.00
CA ALA A 136 -8.01 -12.91 13.63
C ALA A 136 -7.43 -13.94 12.63
N ALA A 137 -7.03 -15.11 13.13
CA ALA A 137 -6.40 -16.13 12.31
C ALA A 137 -7.27 -16.62 11.15
N ASP A 138 -8.58 -16.64 11.31
CA ASP A 138 -9.53 -17.08 10.28
C ASP A 138 -10.05 -15.95 9.40
N ASP A 139 -9.66 -14.71 9.68
CA ASP A 139 -10.10 -13.55 8.92
C ASP A 139 -9.30 -13.40 7.62
N ILE A 140 -9.96 -12.85 6.60
CA ILE A 140 -9.35 -12.44 5.34
C ILE A 140 -9.40 -10.91 5.26
N MET A 141 -8.27 -10.27 4.95
CA MET A 141 -8.20 -8.83 4.74
C MET A 141 -7.81 -8.55 3.29
N THR A 142 -8.65 -7.78 2.59
CA THR A 142 -8.36 -7.29 1.25
C THR A 142 -7.99 -5.82 1.32
N VAL A 143 -6.84 -5.48 0.74
CA VAL A 143 -6.32 -4.12 0.64
C VAL A 143 -6.38 -3.69 -0.82
N THR A 144 -7.09 -2.60 -1.09
CA THR A 144 -7.10 -1.95 -2.40
C THR A 144 -6.40 -0.61 -2.26
N TRP A 145 -5.31 -0.43 -3.01
CA TRP A 145 -4.49 0.77 -2.95
C TRP A 145 -4.46 1.48 -4.29
N THR A 146 -4.94 2.70 -4.34
CA THR A 146 -5.00 3.50 -5.56
C THR A 146 -4.05 4.68 -5.48
N ILE A 147 -3.11 4.76 -6.42
CA ILE A 147 -2.20 5.90 -6.60
C ILE A 147 -2.70 6.72 -7.76
N THR A 148 -2.90 8.01 -7.53
CA THR A 148 -3.38 8.96 -8.55
C THR A 148 -2.34 10.04 -8.78
N LEU A 149 -2.01 10.29 -10.05
CA LEU A 149 -1.24 11.44 -10.50
C LEU A 149 -2.20 12.43 -11.17
N SER A 150 -2.13 13.69 -10.79
CA SER A 150 -2.97 14.71 -11.43
C SER A 150 -2.17 15.98 -11.68
N ALA A 151 -2.44 16.63 -12.80
CA ALA A 151 -2.03 18.01 -13.01
C ALA A 151 -2.76 18.90 -11.98
N ALA A 152 -2.08 19.88 -11.49
CA ALA A 152 -2.65 20.83 -10.53
C ALA A 152 -3.15 22.09 -11.21
#